data_191db5f3c6f00f977c0dce78364cb3f8
#
_entry.id   191db5f3c6f00f977c0dce78364cb3f8
#
_cell.length_a   1.000
_cell.length_b   1.000
_cell.length_c   1.000
_cell.angle_alpha   90.00
_cell.angle_beta   90.00
_cell.angle_gamma   90.00
#
_symmetry.space_group_name_H-M   'P 1'
#
loop_
_entity.id
_entity.type
_entity.pdbx_description
1 polymer ?
#
loop_
_entity_poly.entity_id
_entity_poly.type
_entity_poly.pdbx_seq_one_letter_code
_entity_poly.pdbx_strand_id
1 'polypeptide(L)'
;MKKTIPAILLFAIIGILLFACNDDYGKNIFPDKYLKILSLKESGFIDLKMNTTQDKVIDSILVFKGGGYPNSVSNMKLKVLTREEAAAFGGYDADNVQIIPSDAYEMIADENVEIEPEGRYKYIPVTFQPLKIYNAMKEYGDDVVWLLPIVLESATDTVNLDKNKILYRFEVRSPLVDWTIEDVSNAEITYLSLDVPISVKIANSESNAQDFICELDVSQNELLVEAYNLQNGTAYNLLPAETYQFDHFSFNTGEMIATSNLTLTRSGLQSDHDYLLPLKLGTLSTETIDKTDDVKYLLIANPKYSIKEMDKNHWKIVFTNANRDAPRLIDSSLETAWIIPWWTDVAYTDDYDYGFTEYHAFTKRRDMPNATIVIDLGREISFAGMGIGQGTLDMGDRDMKDCEIYLADTFTFVPDGDMANYNNVEKGNTWKFAINCANIPNIGGGPYWYDLSASELGTDIVKGRYLKIRPTGSHRNDPKLCSFSEVYAKEIVAIDGVALK
;
A
#
# COMPACT_ATOMS: atom_id res chain seq x y z
N MET A 1 -13.91 73.08 85.03
CA MET A 1 -14.89 73.32 83.97
C MET A 1 -14.64 72.29 82.82
N LYS A 2 -15.45 71.27 82.74
CA LYS A 2 -15.38 70.33 81.63
C LYS A 2 -16.19 70.86 80.43
N LYS A 3 -15.53 71.14 79.34
CA LYS A 3 -16.20 71.54 78.08
C LYS A 3 -16.70 70.27 77.38
N THR A 4 -17.98 70.05 77.46
CA THR A 4 -18.70 69.05 76.62
C THR A 4 -18.83 69.62 75.18
N ILE A 5 -18.10 69.05 74.24
CA ILE A 5 -18.33 69.33 72.82
C ILE A 5 -19.67 68.72 72.48
N PRO A 6 -20.61 69.45 71.91
CA PRO A 6 -21.97 68.97 71.74
C PRO A 6 -21.96 67.83 70.71
N ALA A 7 -22.49 66.70 71.07
CA ALA A 7 -22.69 65.48 70.21
C ALA A 7 -23.40 65.79 68.87
N ILE A 8 -24.13 66.90 68.83
CA ILE A 8 -24.81 67.41 67.62
C ILE A 8 -23.85 67.70 66.46
N LEU A 9 -22.63 68.22 66.74
CA LEU A 9 -21.66 68.58 65.71
C LEU A 9 -21.09 67.25 65.06
N LEU A 10 -20.92 66.19 65.86
CA LEU A 10 -20.44 64.91 65.38
C LEU A 10 -21.48 64.20 64.54
N PHE A 11 -22.75 64.26 64.89
CA PHE A 11 -23.85 63.74 64.11
C PHE A 11 -24.05 64.48 62.77
N ALA A 12 -23.84 65.81 62.75
CA ALA A 12 -23.91 66.60 61.54
C ALA A 12 -22.79 66.23 60.54
N ILE A 13 -21.54 66.00 61.04
CA ILE A 13 -20.42 65.54 60.19
C ILE A 13 -20.60 64.17 59.68
N ILE A 14 -21.14 63.23 60.48
CA ILE A 14 -21.46 61.85 60.02
C ILE A 14 -22.62 61.85 59.02
N GLY A 15 -23.63 62.71 59.23
CA GLY A 15 -24.72 62.91 58.25
C GLY A 15 -24.26 63.41 56.89
N ILE A 16 -23.33 64.38 56.89
CA ILE A 16 -22.74 64.92 55.66
C ILE A 16 -21.86 63.89 54.95
N LEU A 17 -21.15 63.06 55.72
CA LEU A 17 -20.35 61.95 55.14
C LEU A 17 -21.21 60.80 54.57
N LEU A 18 -22.42 60.57 55.12
CA LEU A 18 -23.35 59.56 54.60
C LEU A 18 -24.10 60.03 53.35
N PHE A 19 -24.24 61.32 53.12
CA PHE A 19 -24.83 61.84 51.88
C PHE A 19 -23.79 62.15 50.78
N ALA A 20 -22.51 62.04 51.10
CA ALA A 20 -21.43 62.21 50.08
C ALA A 20 -21.20 61.04 49.16
N CYS A 21 -21.81 59.90 49.46
CA CYS A 21 -21.82 58.77 48.53
C CYS A 21 -23.12 58.75 47.74
N ASN A 22 -23.37 59.79 46.98
CA ASN A 22 -24.44 59.70 45.99
C ASN A 22 -23.81 59.22 44.71
N ASP A 23 -24.25 58.01 44.25
CA ASP A 23 -23.77 57.37 43.02
C ASP A 23 -23.96 58.28 41.78
N ASP A 24 -24.70 59.37 41.89
CA ASP A 24 -24.95 60.33 40.81
C ASP A 24 -23.82 61.39 40.62
N TYR A 25 -22.81 61.43 41.47
CA TYR A 25 -21.73 62.39 41.34
C TYR A 25 -20.91 62.24 40.08
N GLY A 26 -20.77 61.03 39.59
CA GLY A 26 -20.08 60.74 38.35
C GLY A 26 -20.82 61.22 37.08
N LYS A 27 -22.15 61.27 37.11
CA LYS A 27 -22.97 61.69 35.95
C LYS A 27 -22.80 63.21 35.65
N ASN A 28 -22.52 64.03 36.64
CA ASN A 28 -22.43 65.47 36.47
C ASN A 28 -20.99 65.98 36.23
N ILE A 29 -20.00 65.14 36.36
CA ILE A 29 -18.58 65.53 36.22
C ILE A 29 -18.08 65.17 34.77
N PHE A 30 -18.60 64.15 34.16
CA PHE A 30 -18.17 63.73 32.83
C PHE A 30 -19.22 64.06 31.77
N PRO A 31 -18.78 64.57 30.62
CA PRO A 31 -19.69 64.64 29.46
C PRO A 31 -20.38 63.28 29.17
N ASP A 32 -21.63 63.26 28.72
CA ASP A 32 -22.45 62.09 28.53
C ASP A 32 -21.71 60.99 27.73
N LYS A 33 -20.89 61.39 26.77
CA LYS A 33 -20.09 60.47 25.95
C LYS A 33 -19.04 59.66 26.72
N TYR A 34 -18.72 60.05 27.96
CA TYR A 34 -17.75 59.35 28.81
C TYR A 34 -18.42 58.60 29.98
N LEU A 35 -19.73 58.63 30.08
CA LEU A 35 -20.44 57.95 31.16
C LEU A 35 -20.35 56.43 30.99
N LYS A 36 -20.52 55.93 29.77
CA LYS A 36 -20.35 54.52 29.41
C LYS A 36 -19.47 54.42 28.17
N ILE A 37 -18.41 53.63 28.26
CA ILE A 37 -17.49 53.40 27.16
C ILE A 37 -17.35 51.89 26.95
N LEU A 38 -17.72 51.45 25.81
CA LEU A 38 -17.56 50.06 25.37
C LEU A 38 -16.25 49.88 24.61
N SER A 39 -15.54 48.82 24.87
CA SER A 39 -14.31 48.45 24.14
C SER A 39 -14.12 46.95 24.08
N LEU A 40 -13.50 46.48 23.02
CA LEU A 40 -13.02 45.11 22.93
C LEU A 40 -11.78 44.93 23.83
N LYS A 41 -11.64 43.79 24.47
CA LYS A 41 -10.41 43.40 25.18
C LYS A 41 -9.27 43.24 24.20
N GLU A 42 -9.49 42.43 23.19
CA GLU A 42 -8.58 42.21 22.07
C GLU A 42 -9.12 42.93 20.86
N SER A 43 -8.26 43.62 20.13
CA SER A 43 -8.60 44.40 18.95
C SER A 43 -7.48 44.31 17.93
N GLY A 44 -7.77 44.53 16.67
CA GLY A 44 -6.83 44.37 15.58
C GLY A 44 -6.85 42.92 15.04
N PHE A 45 -5.69 42.40 14.67
CA PHE A 45 -5.56 41.07 14.13
C PHE A 45 -5.54 39.98 15.19
N ILE A 46 -6.32 38.93 14.98
CA ILE A 46 -6.30 37.70 15.78
C ILE A 46 -6.06 36.52 14.81
N ASP A 47 -4.91 35.87 14.97
CA ASP A 47 -4.55 34.74 14.13
C ASP A 47 -5.14 33.43 14.72
N LEU A 48 -5.96 32.75 13.95
CA LEU A 48 -6.55 31.46 14.31
C LEU A 48 -5.97 30.34 13.45
N LYS A 49 -5.33 29.39 14.13
CA LYS A 49 -4.81 28.17 13.51
C LYS A 49 -5.72 27.00 13.81
N MET A 50 -6.15 26.30 12.79
CA MET A 50 -7.11 25.20 12.89
C MET A 50 -6.72 24.05 11.98
N ASN A 51 -7.27 22.87 12.29
CA ASN A 51 -7.19 21.69 11.42
C ASN A 51 -8.59 21.28 10.96
N THR A 52 -8.69 20.81 9.74
CA THR A 52 -9.94 20.31 9.13
C THR A 52 -10.57 19.15 9.90
N THR A 53 -9.78 18.40 10.67
CA THR A 53 -10.26 17.30 11.53
C THR A 53 -10.97 17.77 12.79
N GLN A 54 -10.93 19.07 13.10
CA GLN A 54 -11.67 19.66 14.22
C GLN A 54 -13.09 19.94 13.74
N ASP A 55 -14.10 19.38 14.42
CA ASP A 55 -15.51 19.63 14.09
C ASP A 55 -15.85 21.13 14.24
N LYS A 56 -15.46 21.71 15.36
CA LYS A 56 -15.68 23.12 15.67
C LYS A 56 -14.52 23.71 16.48
N VAL A 57 -14.23 24.98 16.24
CA VAL A 57 -13.33 25.77 17.07
C VAL A 57 -14.13 26.94 17.65
N ILE A 58 -14.05 27.11 18.97
CA ILE A 58 -14.80 28.16 19.69
C ILE A 58 -13.81 29.19 20.23
N ASP A 59 -14.03 30.42 19.88
CA ASP A 59 -13.39 31.61 20.49
C ASP A 59 -14.45 32.50 21.12
N SER A 60 -14.03 33.51 21.89
CA SER A 60 -14.94 34.41 22.60
C SER A 60 -14.50 35.86 22.50
N ILE A 61 -15.34 36.67 21.92
CA ILE A 61 -15.15 38.12 21.89
C ILE A 61 -15.50 38.67 23.28
N LEU A 62 -14.54 39.32 23.94
CA LEU A 62 -14.77 39.95 25.24
C LEU A 62 -14.92 41.43 25.08
N VAL A 63 -16.09 41.94 25.46
CA VAL A 63 -16.42 43.36 25.48
C VAL A 63 -16.39 43.84 26.89
N PHE A 64 -15.67 44.98 27.16
CA PHE A 64 -15.63 45.69 28.44
C PHE A 64 -16.56 46.89 28.42
N LYS A 65 -17.15 47.15 29.57
CA LYS A 65 -17.90 48.34 29.90
C LYS A 65 -17.15 49.14 30.98
N GLY A 66 -16.69 50.32 30.59
CA GLY A 66 -16.03 51.30 31.48
C GLY A 66 -16.74 52.66 31.46
N GLY A 67 -16.02 53.71 31.87
CA GLY A 67 -16.53 55.05 31.89
C GLY A 67 -16.79 55.62 33.29
N GLY A 68 -17.32 56.83 33.35
CA GLY A 68 -17.56 57.55 34.61
C GLY A 68 -18.79 57.03 35.40
N TYR A 69 -19.76 56.37 34.68
CA TYR A 69 -20.95 55.76 35.28
C TYR A 69 -21.26 54.41 34.67
N PRO A 70 -20.44 53.42 34.91
CA PRO A 70 -20.60 52.11 34.29
C PRO A 70 -21.70 51.24 34.89
N ASN A 71 -22.35 51.68 35.99
CA ASN A 71 -23.37 50.91 36.71
C ASN A 71 -24.79 51.08 36.09
N SER A 72 -24.88 51.11 34.77
CA SER A 72 -26.14 51.15 34.04
C SER A 72 -26.08 50.16 32.89
N VAL A 73 -27.25 49.73 32.38
CA VAL A 73 -27.33 48.83 31.23
C VAL A 73 -26.59 49.44 30.04
N SER A 74 -25.84 48.62 29.32
CA SER A 74 -25.24 49.00 28.05
C SER A 74 -25.73 48.06 26.95
N ASN A 75 -26.05 48.65 25.80
CA ASN A 75 -26.51 47.95 24.62
C ASN A 75 -25.46 48.04 23.52
N MET A 76 -25.15 46.91 22.91
CA MET A 76 -24.14 46.82 21.86
C MET A 76 -24.57 45.87 20.76
N LYS A 77 -23.93 45.98 19.60
CA LYS A 77 -24.02 45.07 18.49
C LYS A 77 -22.64 44.71 17.99
N LEU A 78 -22.49 43.48 17.53
CA LEU A 78 -21.38 43.06 16.69
C LEU A 78 -21.87 43.01 15.24
N LYS A 79 -21.14 43.66 14.34
CA LYS A 79 -21.45 43.68 12.92
C LYS A 79 -20.27 43.13 12.13
N VAL A 80 -20.52 42.34 11.10
CA VAL A 80 -19.48 41.91 10.16
C VAL A 80 -19.31 43.04 9.12
N LEU A 81 -18.05 43.44 8.92
CA LEU A 81 -17.70 44.47 7.93
C LEU A 81 -17.68 43.87 6.52
N THR A 82 -17.82 44.75 5.53
CA THR A 82 -17.64 44.37 4.14
C THR A 82 -16.16 44.07 3.82
N ARG A 83 -15.91 43.46 2.67
CA ARG A 83 -14.57 43.15 2.17
C ARG A 83 -13.71 44.44 2.04
N GLU A 84 -14.29 45.49 1.49
CA GLU A 84 -13.62 46.78 1.29
C GLU A 84 -13.28 47.45 2.62
N GLU A 85 -14.21 47.42 3.59
CA GLU A 85 -13.98 47.94 4.95
C GLU A 85 -12.90 47.18 5.70
N ALA A 86 -12.89 45.84 5.55
CA ALA A 86 -11.90 44.97 6.14
C ALA A 86 -10.50 45.20 5.54
N ALA A 87 -10.43 45.29 4.21
CA ALA A 87 -9.19 45.55 3.49
C ALA A 87 -8.60 46.92 3.89
N ALA A 88 -9.44 47.98 3.91
CA ALA A 88 -9.02 49.30 4.32
C ALA A 88 -8.51 49.33 5.77
N PHE A 89 -9.17 48.63 6.70
CA PHE A 89 -8.71 48.57 8.08
C PHE A 89 -7.44 47.74 8.24
N GLY A 90 -7.32 46.64 7.52
CA GLY A 90 -6.19 45.71 7.57
C GLY A 90 -4.95 46.17 6.78
N GLY A 91 -5.11 47.22 5.95
CA GLY A 91 -4.03 47.65 5.05
C GLY A 91 -3.76 46.73 3.90
N TYR A 92 -4.76 45.98 3.45
CA TYR A 92 -4.70 45.05 2.31
C TYR A 92 -5.28 45.70 1.04
N ASP A 93 -4.91 45.14 -0.11
CA ASP A 93 -5.66 45.37 -1.32
C ASP A 93 -6.98 44.55 -1.25
N ALA A 94 -8.10 45.21 -1.58
CA ALA A 94 -9.41 44.56 -1.53
C ALA A 94 -9.52 43.32 -2.42
N ASP A 95 -8.75 43.26 -3.52
CA ASP A 95 -8.76 42.11 -4.41
C ASP A 95 -8.06 40.87 -3.79
N ASN A 96 -7.18 41.09 -2.81
CA ASN A 96 -6.47 40.03 -2.11
C ASN A 96 -7.11 39.61 -0.79
N VAL A 97 -8.33 40.07 -0.51
CA VAL A 97 -9.06 39.73 0.72
C VAL A 97 -10.34 39.00 0.39
N GLN A 98 -10.62 37.95 1.14
CA GLN A 98 -11.93 37.28 1.13
C GLN A 98 -12.50 37.19 2.54
N ILE A 99 -13.81 37.24 2.65
CA ILE A 99 -14.53 37.02 3.90
C ILE A 99 -14.95 35.54 3.93
N ILE A 100 -14.74 34.86 5.08
CA ILE A 100 -15.19 33.48 5.22
C ILE A 100 -16.71 33.36 4.98
N PRO A 101 -17.19 32.25 4.42
CA PRO A 101 -18.62 32.05 4.17
C PRO A 101 -19.43 32.19 5.47
N SER A 102 -20.64 32.76 5.34
CA SER A 102 -21.51 33.00 6.50
C SER A 102 -21.98 31.71 7.19
N ASP A 103 -21.95 30.57 6.50
CA ASP A 103 -22.26 29.27 7.04
C ASP A 103 -21.03 28.55 7.67
N ALA A 104 -19.86 29.17 7.58
CA ALA A 104 -18.61 28.66 8.18
C ALA A 104 -18.37 29.14 9.61
N TYR A 105 -19.24 30.01 10.14
CA TYR A 105 -19.19 30.46 11.53
C TYR A 105 -20.59 30.70 12.10
N GLU A 106 -20.69 30.66 13.42
CA GLU A 106 -21.89 31.01 14.19
C GLU A 106 -21.50 32.09 15.19
N MET A 107 -22.19 33.23 15.16
CA MET A 107 -22.02 34.34 16.07
C MET A 107 -23.34 35.12 16.19
N ILE A 108 -23.62 35.68 17.37
CA ILE A 108 -24.70 36.66 17.51
C ILE A 108 -24.25 37.97 16.84
N ALA A 109 -24.71 38.19 15.59
CA ALA A 109 -24.40 39.39 14.81
C ALA A 109 -25.69 40.17 14.57
N ASP A 110 -25.57 41.52 14.48
CA ASP A 110 -26.67 42.49 14.24
C ASP A 110 -27.82 42.47 15.26
N GLU A 111 -27.71 41.65 16.33
CA GLU A 111 -28.66 41.62 17.45
C GLU A 111 -28.16 42.52 18.60
N ASN A 112 -29.08 43.03 19.38
CA ASN A 112 -28.75 43.78 20.58
C ASN A 112 -28.31 42.83 21.67
N VAL A 113 -27.07 43.03 22.15
CA VAL A 113 -26.50 42.32 23.30
C VAL A 113 -26.39 43.30 24.47
N GLU A 114 -26.89 42.88 25.62
CA GLU A 114 -26.87 43.71 26.84
C GLU A 114 -25.77 43.33 27.79
N ILE A 115 -25.15 44.36 28.43
CA ILE A 115 -24.34 44.21 29.64
C ILE A 115 -25.14 44.76 30.79
N GLU A 116 -25.50 43.91 31.73
CA GLU A 116 -26.26 44.25 32.92
C GLU A 116 -25.60 45.39 33.73
N PRO A 117 -26.36 46.15 34.55
CA PRO A 117 -25.83 47.28 35.32
C PRO A 117 -24.57 46.91 36.11
N GLU A 118 -24.61 45.82 36.83
CA GLU A 118 -23.51 45.30 37.66
C GLU A 118 -22.36 44.69 36.86
N GLY A 119 -22.65 44.30 35.61
CA GLY A 119 -21.70 43.67 34.71
C GLY A 119 -20.65 44.63 34.18
N ARG A 120 -19.39 44.23 34.12
CA ARG A 120 -18.28 45.00 33.57
C ARG A 120 -17.78 44.47 32.24
N TYR A 121 -18.21 43.27 31.88
CA TYR A 121 -17.82 42.61 30.65
C TYR A 121 -18.88 41.63 30.16
N LYS A 122 -18.82 41.28 28.88
CA LYS A 122 -19.64 40.26 28.23
C LYS A 122 -18.77 39.42 27.33
N TYR A 123 -18.92 38.09 27.46
CA TYR A 123 -18.35 37.13 26.54
C TYR A 123 -19.38 36.83 25.44
N ILE A 124 -18.97 36.93 24.20
CA ILE A 124 -19.79 36.57 23.02
C ILE A 124 -19.06 35.47 22.29
N PRO A 125 -19.59 34.23 22.29
CA PRO A 125 -18.95 33.12 21.64
C PRO A 125 -19.03 33.30 20.11
N VAL A 126 -17.95 32.88 19.43
CA VAL A 126 -17.88 32.74 18.00
C VAL A 126 -17.41 31.30 17.73
N THR A 127 -18.21 30.54 17.01
CA THR A 127 -17.93 29.15 16.66
C THR A 127 -17.56 29.07 15.18
N PHE A 128 -16.42 28.50 14.88
CA PHE A 128 -15.90 28.31 13.53
C PHE A 128 -16.01 26.85 13.12
N GLN A 129 -16.24 26.59 11.82
CA GLN A 129 -16.26 25.29 11.18
C GLN A 129 -15.06 25.16 10.25
N PRO A 130 -13.93 24.57 10.71
CA PRO A 130 -12.65 24.58 9.98
C PRO A 130 -12.75 23.98 8.58
N LEU A 131 -13.45 22.86 8.43
CA LEU A 131 -13.60 22.20 7.12
C LEU A 131 -14.29 23.11 6.08
N LYS A 132 -15.31 23.86 6.47
CA LYS A 132 -15.98 24.80 5.54
C LYS A 132 -15.10 25.96 5.14
N ILE A 133 -14.32 26.52 6.11
CA ILE A 133 -13.34 27.56 5.83
C ILE A 133 -12.28 27.03 4.85
N TYR A 134 -11.76 25.84 5.10
CA TYR A 134 -10.75 25.20 4.25
C TYR A 134 -11.24 24.96 2.82
N ASN A 135 -12.45 24.43 2.67
CA ASN A 135 -13.03 24.20 1.35
C ASN A 135 -13.21 25.50 0.56
N ALA A 136 -13.62 26.60 1.23
CA ALA A 136 -13.67 27.91 0.59
C ALA A 136 -12.28 28.41 0.18
N MET A 137 -11.24 28.20 1.03
CA MET A 137 -9.86 28.57 0.71
C MET A 137 -9.33 27.87 -0.55
N LYS A 138 -9.65 26.59 -0.74
CA LYS A 138 -9.21 25.82 -1.91
C LYS A 138 -9.68 26.40 -3.26
N GLU A 139 -10.79 27.09 -3.27
CA GLU A 139 -11.33 27.67 -4.51
C GLU A 139 -10.54 28.87 -5.02
N TYR A 140 -9.77 29.57 -4.17
CA TYR A 140 -9.16 30.86 -4.49
C TYR A 140 -7.62 30.86 -4.55
N GLY A 141 -6.96 29.80 -4.06
CA GLY A 141 -5.49 29.71 -4.00
C GLY A 141 -4.86 30.43 -2.81
N ASP A 142 -3.53 30.32 -2.70
CA ASP A 142 -2.77 30.72 -1.50
C ASP A 142 -2.51 32.22 -1.36
N ASP A 143 -2.75 33.01 -2.40
CA ASP A 143 -2.44 34.45 -2.42
C ASP A 143 -3.50 35.34 -1.75
N VAL A 144 -4.57 34.74 -1.25
CA VAL A 144 -5.73 35.44 -0.69
C VAL A 144 -5.73 35.38 0.83
N VAL A 145 -5.92 36.54 1.48
CA VAL A 145 -6.07 36.63 2.94
C VAL A 145 -7.53 36.44 3.33
N TRP A 146 -7.80 35.42 4.12
CA TRP A 146 -9.14 35.08 4.58
C TRP A 146 -9.42 35.71 5.95
N LEU A 147 -10.52 36.49 6.05
CA LEU A 147 -10.84 37.27 7.25
C LEU A 147 -12.30 37.02 7.72
N LEU A 148 -12.53 37.16 9.02
CA LEU A 148 -13.82 37.53 9.58
C LEU A 148 -13.63 38.87 10.31
N PRO A 149 -14.03 39.98 9.68
CA PRO A 149 -13.88 41.31 10.24
C PRO A 149 -15.13 41.66 11.06
N ILE A 150 -14.94 41.98 12.33
CA ILE A 150 -16.03 42.29 13.26
C ILE A 150 -15.83 43.69 13.83
N VAL A 151 -16.87 44.50 13.88
CA VAL A 151 -16.89 45.80 14.54
C VAL A 151 -17.91 45.80 15.68
N LEU A 152 -17.51 46.37 16.78
CA LEU A 152 -18.36 46.71 17.94
C LEU A 152 -19.03 48.05 17.71
N GLU A 153 -20.36 48.10 17.73
CA GLU A 153 -21.19 49.29 17.61
C GLU A 153 -22.16 49.44 18.79
N SER A 154 -22.56 50.62 19.10
CA SER A 154 -23.64 50.91 20.03
C SER A 154 -24.42 52.15 19.59
N ALA A 155 -25.75 52.10 19.70
CA ALA A 155 -26.63 53.21 19.42
C ALA A 155 -26.76 54.18 20.62
N THR A 156 -26.49 53.67 21.82
CA THR A 156 -26.74 54.39 23.10
C THR A 156 -25.51 54.75 23.86
N ASP A 157 -24.40 54.05 23.64
CA ASP A 157 -23.17 54.17 24.41
C ASP A 157 -21.98 54.55 23.52
N THR A 158 -21.02 55.22 24.08
CA THR A 158 -19.77 55.51 23.38
C THR A 158 -18.96 54.26 23.19
N VAL A 159 -18.45 54.06 21.98
CA VAL A 159 -17.53 52.96 21.66
C VAL A 159 -16.11 53.54 21.49
N ASN A 160 -15.12 52.92 22.10
CA ASN A 160 -13.73 53.27 21.89
C ASN A 160 -13.28 52.86 20.49
N LEU A 161 -13.09 53.82 19.59
CA LEU A 161 -12.80 53.59 18.18
C LEU A 161 -11.43 52.93 17.93
N ASP A 162 -10.49 53.07 18.88
CA ASP A 162 -9.17 52.43 18.82
C ASP A 162 -9.24 50.94 19.19
N LYS A 163 -10.34 50.54 19.87
CA LYS A 163 -10.54 49.17 20.37
C LYS A 163 -11.95 48.64 20.02
N ASN A 164 -12.41 48.85 18.81
CA ASN A 164 -13.74 48.43 18.42
C ASN A 164 -13.77 47.43 17.24
N LYS A 165 -12.60 47.00 16.72
CA LYS A 165 -12.54 46.11 15.57
C LYS A 165 -11.65 44.91 15.82
N ILE A 166 -12.06 43.75 15.35
CA ILE A 166 -11.31 42.51 15.32
C ILE A 166 -11.28 42.03 13.86
N LEU A 167 -10.11 41.60 13.40
CA LEU A 167 -9.91 40.87 12.15
C LEU A 167 -9.34 39.52 12.49
N TYR A 168 -10.20 38.50 12.54
CA TYR A 168 -9.75 37.14 12.58
C TYR A 168 -9.10 36.79 11.24
N ARG A 169 -7.84 36.32 11.26
CA ARG A 169 -7.14 35.73 10.12
C ARG A 169 -7.06 34.24 10.31
N PHE A 170 -7.30 33.51 9.25
CA PHE A 170 -7.41 32.06 9.32
C PHE A 170 -6.21 31.39 8.66
N GLU A 171 -5.61 30.45 9.36
CA GLU A 171 -4.67 29.45 8.86
C GLU A 171 -5.29 28.08 9.12
N VAL A 172 -5.91 27.49 8.09
CA VAL A 172 -6.53 26.17 8.22
C VAL A 172 -5.71 25.16 7.44
N ARG A 173 -5.29 24.11 8.11
CA ARG A 173 -4.50 23.03 7.52
C ARG A 173 -5.31 21.75 7.48
N SER A 174 -5.12 20.98 6.41
CA SER A 174 -5.59 19.61 6.33
C SER A 174 -4.42 18.65 6.53
N PRO A 175 -4.58 17.58 7.31
CA PRO A 175 -3.66 16.46 7.23
C PRO A 175 -3.60 15.95 5.80
N LEU A 176 -2.46 15.42 5.37
CA LEU A 176 -2.20 15.00 4.01
C LEU A 176 -1.76 13.54 3.99
N VAL A 177 -2.50 12.67 3.29
CA VAL A 177 -1.99 11.33 2.98
C VAL A 177 -0.95 11.44 1.88
N ASP A 178 0.24 10.97 2.17
CA ASP A 178 1.40 11.05 1.29
C ASP A 178 2.16 9.71 1.25
N TRP A 179 2.92 9.51 0.19
CA TRP A 179 3.71 8.31 0.00
C TRP A 179 4.90 8.23 0.96
N THR A 180 5.26 7.00 1.35
CA THR A 180 6.53 6.73 2.05
C THR A 180 7.57 6.08 1.12
N ILE A 181 7.17 5.72 -0.11
CA ILE A 181 8.00 5.06 -1.10
C ILE A 181 8.66 6.09 -2.04
N GLU A 182 9.74 5.70 -2.68
CA GLU A 182 10.43 6.50 -3.68
C GLU A 182 9.60 6.69 -4.95
N ASP A 183 9.96 7.65 -5.79
CA ASP A 183 9.25 7.96 -7.05
C ASP A 183 9.19 6.77 -7.99
N VAL A 184 10.28 5.99 -8.05
CA VAL A 184 10.34 4.74 -8.78
C VAL A 184 10.91 3.66 -7.86
N SER A 185 10.12 2.63 -7.61
CA SER A 185 10.53 1.44 -6.86
C SER A 185 10.61 0.24 -7.79
N ASN A 186 11.59 -0.64 -7.57
CA ASN A 186 11.73 -1.88 -8.32
C ASN A 186 11.13 -3.03 -7.51
N ALA A 187 10.20 -3.78 -8.12
CA ALA A 187 9.77 -5.06 -7.61
C ALA A 187 10.51 -6.16 -8.38
N GLU A 188 11.47 -6.79 -7.73
CA GLU A 188 12.11 -7.98 -8.29
C GLU A 188 11.14 -9.16 -8.16
N ILE A 189 10.26 -9.32 -9.13
CA ILE A 189 9.40 -10.49 -9.19
C ILE A 189 10.22 -11.63 -9.77
N THR A 190 10.84 -12.38 -8.89
CA THR A 190 11.52 -13.63 -9.28
C THR A 190 10.58 -14.83 -9.33
N TYR A 191 9.29 -14.70 -8.90
CA TYR A 191 8.45 -15.87 -8.59
C TYR A 191 6.96 -15.69 -8.92
N LEU A 192 6.13 -16.71 -8.78
CA LEU A 192 4.72 -16.81 -9.18
C LEU A 192 3.81 -15.78 -8.50
N SER A 193 4.05 -15.49 -7.25
CA SER A 193 3.39 -14.40 -6.56
C SER A 193 4.38 -13.72 -5.64
N LEU A 194 4.29 -12.41 -5.57
CA LEU A 194 5.11 -11.60 -4.69
C LEU A 194 4.19 -10.58 -4.01
N ASP A 195 4.26 -10.52 -2.69
CA ASP A 195 3.64 -9.45 -1.92
C ASP A 195 4.62 -8.30 -1.79
N VAL A 196 4.28 -7.18 -2.40
CA VAL A 196 5.04 -5.93 -2.30
C VAL A 196 4.35 -5.03 -1.28
N PRO A 197 4.93 -4.78 -0.11
CA PRO A 197 4.36 -3.87 0.85
C PRO A 197 4.48 -2.43 0.33
N ILE A 198 3.35 -1.74 0.27
CA ILE A 198 3.27 -0.33 -0.10
C ILE A 198 2.75 0.43 1.11
N SER A 199 3.38 1.54 1.44
CA SER A 199 3.02 2.33 2.62
C SER A 199 2.77 3.79 2.29
N VAL A 200 1.83 4.36 3.01
CA VAL A 200 1.48 5.78 3.00
C VAL A 200 1.48 6.32 4.43
N LYS A 201 1.68 7.60 4.60
CA LYS A 201 1.69 8.27 5.90
C LYS A 201 0.76 9.47 5.91
N ILE A 202 0.33 9.88 7.10
CA ILE A 202 -0.32 11.16 7.30
C ILE A 202 0.77 12.20 7.61
N ALA A 203 0.86 13.21 6.76
CA ALA A 203 1.71 14.40 6.95
C ALA A 203 0.87 15.57 7.46
N ASN A 204 1.54 16.64 7.95
CA ASN A 204 0.91 17.87 8.42
C ASN A 204 -0.02 17.70 9.64
N SER A 205 0.10 16.61 10.38
CA SER A 205 -0.62 16.34 11.62
C SER A 205 0.28 15.63 12.61
N GLU A 206 0.00 15.79 13.90
CA GLU A 206 0.70 15.09 15.00
C GLU A 206 0.01 13.77 15.38
N SER A 207 -1.25 13.61 15.00
CA SER A 207 -2.05 12.42 15.31
C SER A 207 -3.17 12.21 14.30
N ASN A 208 -3.60 10.97 14.16
CA ASN A 208 -4.82 10.60 13.44
C ASN A 208 -5.98 10.48 14.44
N ALA A 209 -7.02 11.29 14.26
CA ALA A 209 -8.17 11.34 15.16
C ALA A 209 -9.32 10.39 14.75
N GLN A 210 -9.23 9.72 13.60
CA GLN A 210 -10.36 8.95 13.04
C GLN A 210 -9.89 7.76 12.19
N ASP A 211 -10.77 6.77 12.05
CA ASP A 211 -10.59 5.67 11.12
C ASP A 211 -10.99 6.12 9.72
N PHE A 212 -10.20 5.78 8.72
CA PHE A 212 -10.54 6.01 7.30
C PHE A 212 -9.75 5.08 6.38
N ILE A 213 -10.18 4.99 5.13
CA ILE A 213 -9.50 4.25 4.08
C ILE A 213 -9.06 5.20 2.95
N CYS A 214 -7.99 4.79 2.25
CA CYS A 214 -7.52 5.42 1.02
C CYS A 214 -7.37 4.33 -0.06
N GLU A 215 -8.01 4.53 -1.20
CA GLU A 215 -7.93 3.64 -2.35
C GLU A 215 -6.81 4.05 -3.31
N LEU A 216 -6.50 3.20 -4.31
CA LEU A 216 -5.70 3.59 -5.47
C LEU A 216 -6.63 4.02 -6.62
N ASP A 217 -6.20 5.03 -7.37
CA ASP A 217 -6.85 5.45 -8.61
C ASP A 217 -6.10 4.84 -9.80
N VAL A 218 -6.70 3.85 -10.43
CA VAL A 218 -6.15 3.16 -11.60
C VAL A 218 -6.73 3.68 -12.94
N SER A 219 -7.62 4.66 -12.90
CA SER A 219 -8.40 5.11 -14.06
C SER A 219 -7.56 5.73 -15.17
N GLN A 220 -6.37 6.25 -14.84
CA GLN A 220 -5.47 6.94 -15.77
C GLN A 220 -4.14 6.19 -16.00
N ASN A 221 -4.04 4.94 -15.57
CA ASN A 221 -2.78 4.20 -15.60
C ASN A 221 -2.14 4.11 -17.00
N GLU A 222 -2.92 3.93 -18.06
CA GLU A 222 -2.41 3.91 -19.44
C GLU A 222 -1.73 5.24 -19.80
N LEU A 223 -2.41 6.37 -19.55
CA LEU A 223 -1.88 7.71 -19.83
C LEU A 223 -0.63 8.01 -19.01
N LEU A 224 -0.59 7.55 -17.76
CA LEU A 224 0.56 7.75 -16.88
C LEU A 224 1.77 6.94 -17.34
N VAL A 225 1.60 5.72 -17.83
CA VAL A 225 2.68 4.91 -18.41
C VAL A 225 3.19 5.54 -19.71
N GLU A 226 2.30 5.99 -20.60
CA GLU A 226 2.68 6.68 -21.83
C GLU A 226 3.49 7.95 -21.54
N ALA A 227 3.03 8.77 -20.59
CA ALA A 227 3.73 9.98 -20.16
C ALA A 227 5.11 9.68 -19.57
N TYR A 228 5.20 8.65 -18.72
CA TYR A 228 6.46 8.20 -18.13
C TYR A 228 7.45 7.75 -19.20
N ASN A 229 7.00 6.91 -20.15
CA ASN A 229 7.83 6.41 -21.24
C ASN A 229 8.36 7.54 -22.12
N LEU A 230 7.50 8.50 -22.44
CA LEU A 230 7.90 9.67 -23.25
C LEU A 230 8.94 10.52 -22.51
N GLN A 231 8.75 10.75 -21.24
CA GLN A 231 9.66 11.59 -20.44
C GLN A 231 11.03 10.94 -20.22
N ASN A 232 11.05 9.62 -20.03
CA ASN A 232 12.27 8.88 -19.66
C ASN A 232 12.93 8.14 -20.85
N GLY A 233 12.33 8.17 -22.04
CA GLY A 233 12.83 7.45 -23.21
C GLY A 233 12.78 5.93 -23.06
N THR A 234 11.79 5.43 -22.32
CA THR A 234 11.58 4.00 -22.04
C THR A 234 10.42 3.44 -22.87
N ALA A 235 10.19 2.13 -22.79
CA ALA A 235 9.13 1.43 -23.52
C ALA A 235 8.46 0.37 -22.63
N TYR A 236 8.16 0.73 -21.38
CA TYR A 236 7.44 -0.15 -20.46
C TYR A 236 5.99 -0.36 -20.90
N ASN A 237 5.48 -1.56 -20.70
CA ASN A 237 4.06 -1.85 -20.82
C ASN A 237 3.33 -1.58 -19.53
N LEU A 238 2.06 -1.21 -19.60
CA LEU A 238 1.22 -1.18 -18.40
C LEU A 238 1.07 -2.60 -17.83
N LEU A 239 1.22 -2.73 -16.51
CA LEU A 239 0.95 -4.00 -15.84
C LEU A 239 -0.53 -4.39 -16.01
N PRO A 240 -0.86 -5.57 -16.57
CA PRO A 240 -2.23 -6.01 -16.76
C PRO A 240 -2.99 -6.13 -15.44
N ALA A 241 -4.24 -5.66 -15.41
CA ALA A 241 -5.03 -5.58 -14.17
C ALA A 241 -5.27 -6.95 -13.51
N GLU A 242 -5.33 -8.03 -14.31
CA GLU A 242 -5.51 -9.40 -13.83
C GLU A 242 -4.26 -9.99 -13.16
N THR A 243 -3.11 -9.31 -13.26
CA THR A 243 -1.83 -9.80 -12.73
C THR A 243 -1.50 -9.23 -11.36
N TYR A 244 -2.33 -8.33 -10.83
CA TYR A 244 -2.14 -7.81 -9.48
C TYR A 244 -3.45 -7.67 -8.72
N GLN A 245 -3.33 -7.71 -7.40
CA GLN A 245 -4.42 -7.43 -6.49
C GLN A 245 -3.92 -6.43 -5.43
N PHE A 246 -4.71 -5.43 -5.19
CA PHE A 246 -4.49 -4.44 -4.15
C PHE A 246 -5.82 -4.18 -3.45
N ASP A 247 -5.81 -4.14 -2.13
CA ASP A 247 -7.00 -3.79 -1.37
C ASP A 247 -7.04 -2.25 -1.22
N HIS A 248 -6.88 -1.74 -0.05
CA HIS A 248 -6.84 -0.31 0.25
C HIS A 248 -5.88 -0.06 1.41
N PHE A 249 -5.51 1.18 1.63
CA PHE A 249 -4.81 1.58 2.85
C PHE A 249 -5.85 1.84 3.95
N SER A 250 -5.72 1.15 5.07
CA SER A 250 -6.57 1.35 6.25
C SER A 250 -5.78 2.10 7.33
N PHE A 251 -6.32 3.23 7.77
CA PHE A 251 -5.81 3.97 8.91
C PHE A 251 -6.78 3.81 10.08
N ASN A 252 -6.30 3.28 11.18
CA ASN A 252 -7.05 3.31 12.44
C ASN A 252 -6.73 4.57 13.23
N THR A 253 -7.62 4.96 14.12
CA THR A 253 -7.40 6.08 15.03
C THR A 253 -6.08 5.91 15.79
N GLY A 254 -5.23 6.93 15.74
CA GLY A 254 -3.88 6.93 16.30
C GLY A 254 -2.77 6.43 15.38
N GLU A 255 -3.09 5.79 14.27
CA GLU A 255 -2.10 5.33 13.30
C GLU A 255 -1.76 6.43 12.29
N MET A 256 -0.46 6.66 12.10
CA MET A 256 0.06 7.67 11.18
C MET A 256 0.61 7.07 9.88
N ILE A 257 0.73 5.76 9.81
CA ILE A 257 1.23 5.02 8.66
C ILE A 257 0.28 3.85 8.41
N ALA A 258 -0.14 3.70 7.17
CA ALA A 258 -0.87 2.52 6.70
C ALA A 258 -0.04 1.78 5.67
N THR A 259 -0.02 0.45 5.77
CA THR A 259 0.64 -0.43 4.82
C THR A 259 -0.36 -1.41 4.27
N SER A 260 -0.37 -1.57 2.95
CA SER A 260 -1.15 -2.59 2.26
C SER A 260 -0.24 -3.39 1.33
N ASN A 261 -0.56 -4.65 1.11
CA ASN A 261 0.21 -5.49 0.21
C ASN A 261 -0.38 -5.43 -1.20
N LEU A 262 0.48 -5.12 -2.17
CA LEU A 262 0.21 -5.35 -3.57
C LEU A 262 0.66 -6.78 -3.89
N THR A 263 -0.29 -7.68 -4.09
CA THR A 263 0.01 -9.06 -4.50
C THR A 263 0.13 -9.12 -6.01
N LEU A 264 1.31 -9.48 -6.50
CA LEU A 264 1.62 -9.61 -7.92
C LEU A 264 1.63 -11.08 -8.33
N THR A 265 1.06 -11.38 -9.49
CA THR A 265 1.02 -12.74 -10.07
C THR A 265 1.67 -12.72 -11.44
N ARG A 266 2.59 -13.65 -11.71
CA ARG A 266 3.26 -13.74 -13.00
C ARG A 266 2.44 -14.37 -14.11
N SER A 267 1.41 -15.07 -13.78
CA SER A 267 0.52 -15.68 -14.77
C SER A 267 -0.06 -14.58 -15.67
N GLY A 268 0.20 -14.68 -16.98
CA GLY A 268 -0.25 -13.69 -17.96
C GLY A 268 0.80 -12.65 -18.38
N LEU A 269 1.93 -12.53 -17.67
CA LEU A 269 3.02 -11.65 -18.08
C LEU A 269 3.87 -12.28 -19.19
N GLN A 270 4.26 -11.49 -20.19
CA GLN A 270 5.14 -11.92 -21.27
C GLN A 270 6.60 -11.83 -20.83
N SER A 271 7.39 -12.86 -21.14
CA SER A 271 8.77 -12.98 -20.64
C SER A 271 9.79 -12.02 -21.26
N ASP A 272 9.39 -11.25 -22.25
CA ASP A 272 10.25 -10.29 -22.99
C ASP A 272 9.85 -8.83 -22.75
N HIS A 273 8.95 -8.56 -21.81
CA HIS A 273 8.45 -7.24 -21.53
C HIS A 273 8.70 -6.86 -20.07
N ASP A 274 9.12 -5.63 -19.87
CA ASP A 274 9.13 -4.99 -18.56
C ASP A 274 7.83 -4.19 -18.38
N TYR A 275 7.29 -4.19 -17.18
CA TYR A 275 6.02 -3.56 -16.87
C TYR A 275 6.18 -2.43 -15.87
N LEU A 276 5.30 -1.44 -15.97
CA LEU A 276 5.22 -0.33 -15.05
C LEU A 276 3.80 -0.26 -14.48
N LEU A 277 3.69 -0.13 -13.15
CA LEU A 277 2.44 0.12 -12.47
C LEU A 277 2.47 1.50 -11.84
N PRO A 278 1.71 2.47 -12.35
CA PRO A 278 1.51 3.74 -11.69
C PRO A 278 0.70 3.54 -10.40
N LEU A 279 1.15 4.18 -9.33
CA LEU A 279 0.50 4.21 -8.03
C LEU A 279 0.05 5.64 -7.75
N LYS A 280 -1.23 5.91 -7.92
CA LYS A 280 -1.88 7.19 -7.63
C LYS A 280 -2.88 7.00 -6.52
N LEU A 281 -2.89 7.88 -5.52
CA LEU A 281 -3.89 7.82 -4.45
C LEU A 281 -5.27 8.18 -5.01
N GLY A 282 -6.24 7.35 -4.71
CA GLY A 282 -7.63 7.47 -5.13
C GLY A 282 -8.53 8.14 -4.10
N THR A 283 -9.71 7.59 -3.90
CA THR A 283 -10.72 8.14 -3.00
C THR A 283 -10.33 7.94 -1.54
N LEU A 284 -10.54 8.98 -0.72
CA LEU A 284 -10.55 8.90 0.73
C LEU A 284 -11.98 8.73 1.23
N SER A 285 -12.19 7.92 2.25
CA SER A 285 -13.51 7.76 2.89
C SER A 285 -13.86 8.92 3.83
N THR A 286 -13.04 9.96 3.90
CA THR A 286 -13.25 11.16 4.70
C THR A 286 -12.92 12.40 3.87
N GLU A 287 -13.64 13.51 4.14
CA GLU A 287 -13.40 14.81 3.53
C GLU A 287 -12.48 15.73 4.35
N THR A 288 -12.14 15.30 5.57
CA THR A 288 -11.34 16.11 6.51
C THR A 288 -9.83 15.93 6.34
N ILE A 289 -9.41 15.07 5.44
CA ILE A 289 -8.02 14.74 5.14
C ILE A 289 -7.82 14.85 3.64
N ASP A 290 -6.72 15.45 3.22
CA ASP A 290 -6.34 15.51 1.82
C ASP A 290 -5.36 14.39 1.46
N LYS A 291 -5.11 14.25 0.16
CA LYS A 291 -4.09 13.33 -0.38
C LYS A 291 -3.18 14.06 -1.34
N THR A 292 -1.95 13.57 -1.47
CA THR A 292 -1.05 14.05 -2.51
C THR A 292 -1.55 13.64 -3.89
N ASP A 293 -1.27 14.49 -4.89
CA ASP A 293 -1.48 14.17 -6.30
C ASP A 293 -0.25 13.51 -6.93
N ASP A 294 0.81 13.32 -6.17
CA ASP A 294 2.02 12.67 -6.63
C ASP A 294 1.77 11.23 -7.07
N VAL A 295 2.33 10.87 -8.21
CA VAL A 295 2.29 9.51 -8.75
C VAL A 295 3.62 8.84 -8.49
N LYS A 296 3.58 7.66 -7.90
CA LYS A 296 4.73 6.76 -7.75
C LYS A 296 4.64 5.65 -8.78
N TYR A 297 5.76 5.04 -9.08
CA TYR A 297 5.83 4.00 -10.09
C TYR A 297 6.50 2.76 -9.54
N LEU A 298 5.88 1.61 -9.76
CA LEU A 298 6.46 0.31 -9.49
C LEU A 298 6.92 -0.32 -10.80
N LEU A 299 8.24 -0.49 -10.94
CA LEU A 299 8.83 -1.17 -12.08
C LEU A 299 8.89 -2.68 -11.80
N ILE A 300 8.30 -3.46 -12.68
CA ILE A 300 8.26 -4.90 -12.63
C ILE A 300 9.09 -5.42 -13.80
N ALA A 301 10.37 -5.65 -13.53
CA ALA A 301 11.27 -6.25 -14.48
C ALA A 301 10.97 -7.75 -14.61
N ASN A 302 10.84 -8.23 -15.83
CA ASN A 302 10.64 -9.64 -16.11
C ASN A 302 12.00 -10.30 -16.36
N PRO A 303 12.44 -11.30 -15.54
CA PRO A 303 13.74 -11.91 -15.75
C PRO A 303 13.85 -12.55 -17.12
N LYS A 304 14.94 -12.32 -17.81
CA LYS A 304 15.27 -12.93 -19.08
C LYS A 304 16.11 -14.16 -18.83
N TYR A 305 15.52 -15.35 -19.06
CA TYR A 305 16.22 -16.62 -18.87
C TYR A 305 16.99 -17.02 -20.14
N SER A 306 18.28 -17.29 -20.00
CA SER A 306 19.06 -17.96 -21.02
C SER A 306 19.01 -19.47 -20.78
N ILE A 307 18.30 -20.18 -21.63
CA ILE A 307 18.07 -21.63 -21.49
C ILE A 307 18.95 -22.37 -22.53
N LYS A 308 19.54 -23.47 -22.11
CA LYS A 308 20.37 -24.32 -22.97
C LYS A 308 20.03 -25.79 -22.76
N GLU A 309 20.07 -26.58 -23.85
CA GLU A 309 20.07 -28.03 -23.79
C GLU A 309 21.37 -28.53 -23.15
N MET A 310 21.25 -29.52 -22.28
CA MET A 310 22.38 -30.10 -21.58
C MET A 310 23.14 -31.10 -22.44
N ASP A 311 24.45 -31.11 -22.29
CA ASP A 311 25.31 -32.18 -22.78
C ASP A 311 25.22 -33.39 -21.85
N LYS A 312 25.08 -34.57 -22.43
CA LYS A 312 24.95 -35.87 -21.73
C LYS A 312 26.27 -36.53 -21.36
N ASN A 313 27.43 -35.96 -21.74
CA ASN A 313 28.75 -36.59 -21.56
C ASN A 313 29.06 -37.04 -20.12
N HIS A 314 28.43 -36.40 -19.14
CA HIS A 314 28.61 -36.70 -17.73
C HIS A 314 27.42 -37.37 -17.07
N TRP A 315 26.38 -37.70 -17.87
CA TRP A 315 25.20 -38.35 -17.32
C TRP A 315 25.47 -39.82 -17.03
N LYS A 316 24.90 -40.30 -15.94
CA LYS A 316 24.99 -41.68 -15.51
C LYS A 316 23.64 -42.17 -15.00
N ILE A 317 23.22 -43.34 -15.39
CA ILE A 317 22.10 -44.01 -14.71
C ILE A 317 22.61 -44.48 -13.35
N VAL A 318 21.93 -44.12 -12.28
CA VAL A 318 22.28 -44.56 -10.91
C VAL A 318 21.26 -45.52 -10.32
N PHE A 319 20.04 -45.56 -10.87
CA PHE A 319 19.01 -46.51 -10.47
C PHE A 319 17.99 -46.77 -11.58
N THR A 320 17.53 -48.01 -11.69
CA THR A 320 16.31 -48.42 -12.36
C THR A 320 15.76 -49.69 -11.71
N ASN A 321 14.43 -49.77 -11.59
CA ASN A 321 13.78 -50.94 -11.01
C ASN A 321 12.94 -51.74 -12.01
N ALA A 322 12.90 -51.37 -13.28
CA ALA A 322 12.04 -52.02 -14.28
C ALA A 322 12.84 -52.70 -15.40
N ASN A 323 13.95 -52.16 -15.82
CA ASN A 323 14.81 -52.77 -16.84
C ASN A 323 16.24 -52.28 -16.75
N ARG A 324 17.20 -53.20 -16.83
CA ARG A 324 18.64 -52.95 -16.83
C ARG A 324 19.12 -52.11 -18.02
N ASP A 325 18.33 -52.02 -19.08
CA ASP A 325 18.71 -51.29 -20.30
C ASP A 325 18.53 -49.77 -20.19
N ALA A 326 18.33 -49.23 -18.99
CA ALA A 326 18.20 -47.79 -18.75
C ALA A 326 19.37 -46.92 -19.29
N PRO A 327 20.62 -47.42 -19.43
CA PRO A 327 21.68 -46.66 -20.12
C PRO A 327 21.35 -46.27 -21.57
N ARG A 328 20.41 -46.99 -22.21
CA ARG A 328 19.91 -46.64 -23.55
C ARG A 328 19.15 -45.30 -23.59
N LEU A 329 18.72 -44.80 -22.45
CA LEU A 329 18.01 -43.50 -22.36
C LEU A 329 18.94 -42.28 -22.47
N ILE A 330 20.24 -42.54 -22.44
CA ILE A 330 21.28 -41.49 -22.47
C ILE A 330 22.35 -41.78 -23.53
N ASP A 331 22.15 -42.74 -24.43
CA ASP A 331 23.11 -43.15 -25.44
C ASP A 331 23.05 -42.32 -26.73
N SER A 332 22.16 -41.34 -26.79
CA SER A 332 21.89 -40.46 -27.93
C SER A 332 21.34 -41.22 -29.17
N SER A 333 20.67 -42.33 -28.97
CA SER A 333 20.10 -43.16 -30.03
C SER A 333 18.58 -43.36 -29.86
N LEU A 334 17.84 -43.03 -30.90
CA LEU A 334 16.41 -43.36 -30.96
C LEU A 334 16.13 -44.80 -31.45
N GLU A 335 17.17 -45.54 -31.85
CA GLU A 335 17.07 -46.94 -32.26
C GLU A 335 17.12 -47.92 -31.09
N THR A 336 17.46 -47.46 -29.92
CA THR A 336 17.48 -48.19 -28.66
C THR A 336 16.33 -47.75 -27.77
N ALA A 337 15.90 -48.60 -26.85
CA ALA A 337 14.82 -48.23 -25.93
C ALA A 337 14.95 -48.90 -24.57
N TRP A 338 14.51 -48.17 -23.55
CA TRP A 338 14.16 -48.71 -22.25
C TRP A 338 12.68 -49.12 -22.30
N ILE A 339 12.37 -50.34 -21.77
CA ILE A 339 11.03 -50.93 -21.86
C ILE A 339 10.68 -51.51 -20.51
N ILE A 340 9.46 -51.27 -19.99
CA ILE A 340 8.91 -52.10 -18.91
C ILE A 340 8.64 -53.50 -19.52
N PRO A 341 9.27 -54.57 -19.01
CA PRO A 341 9.18 -55.88 -19.63
C PRO A 341 7.74 -56.41 -19.54
N TRP A 342 7.14 -56.71 -20.67
CA TRP A 342 5.78 -57.28 -20.78
C TRP A 342 5.77 -58.81 -20.73
N TRP A 343 6.91 -59.46 -21.07
CA TRP A 343 7.03 -60.93 -21.19
C TRP A 343 7.42 -61.63 -19.90
N THR A 344 7.63 -60.93 -18.84
CA THR A 344 8.12 -61.50 -17.59
C THR A 344 6.98 -61.85 -16.64
N ASP A 345 6.24 -62.91 -16.96
CA ASP A 345 5.53 -63.68 -15.93
C ASP A 345 6.47 -64.66 -15.22
N VAL A 346 7.74 -64.73 -15.61
CA VAL A 346 8.75 -65.54 -14.96
C VAL A 346 9.22 -64.75 -13.72
N ALA A 347 9.10 -65.40 -12.56
CA ALA A 347 9.75 -64.98 -11.35
C ALA A 347 11.25 -64.94 -11.61
N TYR A 348 11.75 -63.79 -12.07
CA TYR A 348 13.16 -63.52 -11.91
C TYR A 348 13.38 -63.40 -10.40
N THR A 349 14.28 -64.24 -9.90
CA THR A 349 14.79 -64.12 -8.57
C THR A 349 15.26 -62.69 -8.35
N ASP A 350 14.87 -62.13 -7.26
CA ASP A 350 14.96 -60.72 -6.91
C ASP A 350 16.35 -60.08 -6.98
N ASP A 351 17.37 -60.76 -7.54
CA ASP A 351 18.78 -60.43 -7.39
C ASP A 351 19.51 -60.26 -8.72
N TYR A 352 18.96 -59.54 -9.65
CA TYR A 352 19.76 -59.07 -10.77
C TYR A 352 20.30 -57.68 -10.44
N ASP A 353 21.17 -57.65 -9.42
CA ASP A 353 22.12 -56.56 -9.20
C ASP A 353 23.19 -56.63 -10.29
N TYR A 354 23.29 -55.67 -11.18
CA TYR A 354 24.36 -55.62 -12.17
C TYR A 354 25.71 -55.24 -11.53
N GLY A 355 25.76 -55.20 -10.21
CA GLY A 355 27.03 -55.23 -9.42
C GLY A 355 27.96 -54.07 -9.66
N PHE A 356 27.50 -52.97 -10.17
CA PHE A 356 28.32 -51.77 -10.31
C PHE A 356 28.14 -50.87 -9.09
N THR A 357 29.24 -50.45 -8.51
CA THR A 357 29.28 -49.53 -7.37
C THR A 357 28.62 -48.17 -7.65
N GLU A 358 28.29 -47.89 -8.87
CA GLU A 358 27.68 -46.64 -9.34
C GLU A 358 26.28 -46.77 -9.94
N TYR A 359 25.74 -48.00 -10.10
CA TYR A 359 24.47 -48.25 -10.79
C TYR A 359 23.73 -49.45 -10.19
N HIS A 360 22.49 -49.22 -9.76
CA HIS A 360 21.56 -50.25 -9.27
C HIS A 360 20.52 -50.56 -10.34
N ALA A 361 20.51 -51.76 -10.86
CA ALA A 361 19.56 -52.19 -11.87
C ALA A 361 18.84 -53.47 -11.45
N PHE A 362 17.55 -53.41 -11.39
CA PHE A 362 16.67 -54.53 -11.06
C PHE A 362 15.69 -54.75 -12.20
N THR A 363 15.60 -55.97 -12.70
CA THR A 363 14.63 -56.30 -13.73
C THR A 363 13.47 -57.04 -13.11
N LYS A 364 12.35 -56.38 -12.97
CA LYS A 364 11.12 -56.93 -12.45
C LYS A 364 9.95 -56.25 -13.15
N ARG A 365 8.88 -56.99 -13.43
CA ARG A 365 7.66 -56.38 -13.94
C ARG A 365 7.09 -55.41 -12.93
N ARG A 366 6.89 -54.18 -13.33
CA ARG A 366 6.35 -53.13 -12.49
C ARG A 366 5.13 -52.52 -13.14
N ASP A 367 4.22 -52.07 -12.32
CA ASP A 367 3.13 -51.20 -12.76
C ASP A 367 3.59 -49.73 -12.70
N MET A 368 3.25 -48.96 -13.72
CA MET A 368 3.38 -47.52 -13.65
C MET A 368 2.46 -46.99 -12.55
N PRO A 369 2.85 -46.03 -11.76
CA PRO A 369 4.08 -45.21 -11.72
C PRO A 369 5.19 -45.80 -10.83
N ASN A 370 5.16 -47.09 -10.52
CA ASN A 370 6.19 -47.72 -9.68
C ASN A 370 7.50 -47.97 -10.43
N ALA A 371 7.48 -47.94 -11.75
CA ALA A 371 8.69 -47.95 -12.57
C ALA A 371 9.41 -46.61 -12.39
N THR A 372 10.71 -46.65 -12.09
CA THR A 372 11.49 -45.48 -11.78
C THR A 372 12.88 -45.58 -12.38
N ILE A 373 13.35 -44.48 -12.92
CA ILE A 373 14.73 -44.29 -13.39
C ILE A 373 15.31 -43.08 -12.69
N VAL A 374 16.56 -43.16 -12.23
CA VAL A 374 17.30 -42.03 -11.68
C VAL A 374 18.59 -41.82 -12.44
N ILE A 375 18.80 -40.63 -12.90
CA ILE A 375 19.96 -40.16 -13.67
C ILE A 375 20.75 -39.18 -12.85
N ASP A 376 22.05 -39.39 -12.67
CA ASP A 376 23.00 -38.39 -12.19
C ASP A 376 23.40 -37.53 -13.40
N LEU A 377 23.10 -36.24 -13.35
CA LEU A 377 23.43 -35.26 -14.38
C LEU A 377 24.89 -34.81 -14.34
N GLY A 378 25.67 -35.28 -13.33
CA GLY A 378 27.06 -34.93 -13.13
C GLY A 378 27.29 -33.65 -12.35
N ARG A 379 26.30 -32.76 -12.28
CA ARG A 379 26.31 -31.52 -11.51
C ARG A 379 24.89 -31.06 -11.18
N GLU A 380 24.78 -30.14 -10.24
CA GLU A 380 23.53 -29.44 -9.99
C GLU A 380 23.19 -28.53 -11.17
N ILE A 381 21.92 -28.48 -11.52
CA ILE A 381 21.35 -27.62 -12.57
C ILE A 381 20.15 -26.83 -12.06
N SER A 382 19.86 -25.73 -12.72
CA SER A 382 18.59 -25.02 -12.65
C SER A 382 17.73 -25.53 -13.80
N PHE A 383 16.73 -26.35 -13.50
CA PHE A 383 15.93 -27.06 -14.49
C PHE A 383 15.00 -26.14 -15.27
N ALA A 384 14.94 -26.29 -16.59
CA ALA A 384 14.11 -25.48 -17.47
C ALA A 384 13.15 -26.28 -18.34
N GLY A 385 13.38 -27.57 -18.52
CA GLY A 385 12.52 -28.40 -19.34
C GLY A 385 13.07 -29.81 -19.57
N MET A 386 12.18 -30.69 -20.03
CA MET A 386 12.45 -32.08 -20.32
C MET A 386 12.12 -32.43 -21.78
N GLY A 387 13.00 -33.13 -22.45
CA GLY A 387 12.76 -33.67 -23.75
C GLY A 387 12.65 -35.19 -23.68
N ILE A 388 11.66 -35.77 -24.35
CA ILE A 388 11.45 -37.22 -24.43
C ILE A 388 11.57 -37.65 -25.90
N GLY A 389 12.45 -38.61 -26.15
CA GLY A 389 12.57 -39.29 -27.46
C GLY A 389 11.79 -40.61 -27.47
N GLN A 390 10.95 -40.79 -28.44
CA GLN A 390 10.25 -42.04 -28.71
C GLN A 390 11.02 -42.87 -29.72
N GLY A 391 11.01 -44.20 -29.57
CA GLY A 391 11.77 -45.07 -30.44
C GLY A 391 11.24 -45.13 -31.87
N THR A 392 12.15 -45.31 -32.81
CA THR A 392 11.82 -45.59 -34.21
C THR A 392 11.45 -47.07 -34.43
N LEU A 393 11.67 -47.90 -33.42
CA LEU A 393 11.21 -49.29 -33.42
C LEU A 393 9.67 -49.32 -33.34
N ASP A 394 9.03 -50.23 -34.09
CA ASP A 394 7.57 -50.37 -34.15
C ASP A 394 6.96 -50.80 -32.78
N MET A 395 6.97 -49.92 -31.84
CA MET A 395 6.43 -50.06 -30.48
C MET A 395 5.35 -49.04 -30.15
N GLY A 396 4.82 -48.35 -31.15
CA GLY A 396 4.00 -47.17 -30.99
C GLY A 396 2.81 -47.24 -30.04
N ASP A 397 2.24 -48.47 -29.79
CA ASP A 397 1.20 -48.62 -28.76
C ASP A 397 1.74 -48.73 -27.33
N ARG A 398 3.06 -48.91 -27.15
CA ARG A 398 3.73 -49.05 -25.86
C ARG A 398 4.49 -47.79 -25.46
N ASP A 399 4.58 -46.85 -26.36
CA ASP A 399 5.30 -45.62 -26.11
C ASP A 399 4.72 -44.89 -24.89
N MET A 400 5.62 -44.28 -24.14
CA MET A 400 5.27 -43.52 -22.98
C MET A 400 4.40 -42.32 -23.39
N LYS A 401 3.23 -42.20 -22.75
CA LYS A 401 2.30 -41.11 -22.98
C LYS A 401 2.45 -40.00 -21.96
N ASP A 402 2.68 -40.39 -20.72
CA ASP A 402 2.75 -39.45 -19.62
C ASP A 402 3.86 -39.84 -18.64
N CYS A 403 4.59 -38.85 -18.09
CA CYS A 403 5.56 -39.09 -17.03
C CYS A 403 5.73 -37.86 -16.13
N GLU A 404 6.11 -38.11 -14.91
CA GLU A 404 6.48 -37.11 -13.92
C GLU A 404 8.00 -37.04 -13.78
N ILE A 405 8.53 -35.80 -13.67
CA ILE A 405 9.96 -35.54 -13.51
C ILE A 405 10.19 -34.88 -12.15
N TYR A 406 11.21 -35.34 -11.44
CA TYR A 406 11.62 -34.81 -10.16
C TYR A 406 13.13 -34.61 -10.16
N LEU A 407 13.61 -33.65 -9.34
CA LEU A 407 15.02 -33.45 -9.08
C LEU A 407 15.33 -33.55 -7.58
N ALA A 408 16.57 -33.94 -7.28
CA ALA A 408 17.13 -33.92 -5.93
C ALA A 408 18.58 -33.47 -5.97
N ASP A 409 19.04 -32.86 -4.88
CA ASP A 409 20.43 -32.40 -4.74
C ASP A 409 21.39 -33.57 -4.46
N THR A 410 20.88 -34.57 -3.75
CA THR A 410 21.62 -35.78 -3.36
C THR A 410 20.79 -37.03 -3.69
N PHE A 411 21.47 -38.14 -3.92
CA PHE A 411 20.84 -39.43 -4.11
C PHE A 411 21.48 -40.46 -3.17
N THR A 412 20.62 -41.21 -2.50
CA THR A 412 21.01 -42.36 -1.68
C THR A 412 20.08 -43.53 -1.96
N PHE A 413 20.65 -44.67 -2.31
CA PHE A 413 19.87 -45.90 -2.42
C PHE A 413 19.74 -46.52 -1.01
N VAL A 414 18.51 -46.66 -0.53
CA VAL A 414 18.21 -47.25 0.77
C VAL A 414 17.47 -48.59 0.58
N PRO A 415 18.16 -49.76 0.77
CA PRO A 415 17.49 -51.03 0.64
C PRO A 415 16.31 -51.18 1.60
N ASP A 416 15.16 -51.60 1.07
CA ASP A 416 13.93 -51.77 1.85
C ASP A 416 13.14 -53.01 1.33
N GLY A 417 13.47 -54.18 1.85
CA GLY A 417 12.82 -55.46 1.50
C GLY A 417 13.08 -55.88 0.06
N ASP A 418 12.10 -55.72 -0.83
CA ASP A 418 12.27 -55.94 -2.28
C ASP A 418 13.21 -54.86 -2.86
N MET A 419 14.39 -55.30 -3.31
CA MET A 419 15.43 -54.41 -3.86
C MET A 419 14.95 -53.61 -5.09
N ALA A 420 13.94 -54.11 -5.81
CA ALA A 420 13.33 -53.41 -6.92
C ALA A 420 12.16 -52.53 -6.49
N ASN A 421 11.94 -52.30 -5.19
CA ASN A 421 10.88 -51.42 -4.73
C ASN A 421 11.25 -49.97 -4.97
N TYR A 422 10.33 -49.17 -5.52
CA TYR A 422 10.55 -47.75 -5.70
C TYR A 422 10.83 -46.99 -4.37
N ASN A 423 10.36 -47.50 -3.23
CA ASN A 423 10.66 -46.96 -1.92
C ASN A 423 12.17 -46.91 -1.64
N ASN A 424 12.99 -47.70 -2.30
CA ASN A 424 14.44 -47.69 -2.16
C ASN A 424 15.07 -46.36 -2.64
N VAL A 425 14.35 -45.60 -3.47
CA VAL A 425 14.76 -44.27 -3.96
C VAL A 425 13.93 -43.14 -3.35
N GLU A 426 12.82 -43.44 -2.70
CA GLU A 426 12.05 -42.40 -1.96
C GLU A 426 12.64 -42.16 -0.56
N LYS A 427 13.05 -43.25 0.10
CA LYS A 427 13.66 -43.12 1.43
C LYS A 427 15.04 -42.48 1.37
N GLY A 428 15.23 -41.48 2.25
CA GLY A 428 16.52 -40.79 2.39
C GLY A 428 16.81 -39.76 1.30
N ASN A 429 15.86 -39.52 0.37
CA ASN A 429 15.99 -38.53 -0.69
C ASN A 429 14.85 -37.51 -0.61
N THR A 430 15.16 -36.24 -0.88
CA THR A 430 14.16 -35.15 -0.99
C THR A 430 13.95 -34.81 -2.46
N TRP A 431 12.89 -35.37 -3.02
CA TRP A 431 12.53 -35.15 -4.42
C TRP A 431 11.64 -33.91 -4.55
N LYS A 432 12.09 -32.98 -5.39
CA LYS A 432 11.31 -31.78 -5.78
C LYS A 432 10.64 -32.07 -7.10
N PHE A 433 9.31 -31.92 -7.18
CA PHE A 433 8.58 -32.06 -8.44
C PHE A 433 9.03 -30.95 -9.41
N ALA A 434 9.33 -31.31 -10.65
CA ALA A 434 9.80 -30.38 -11.67
C ALA A 434 8.75 -30.12 -12.75
N ILE A 435 8.24 -31.20 -13.39
CA ILE A 435 7.27 -31.04 -14.48
C ILE A 435 6.50 -32.35 -14.70
N ASN A 436 5.30 -32.25 -15.24
CA ASN A 436 4.53 -33.36 -15.79
C ASN A 436 4.59 -33.31 -17.33
N CYS A 437 5.20 -34.29 -17.94
CA CYS A 437 5.19 -34.47 -19.41
C CYS A 437 3.97 -35.27 -19.79
N ALA A 438 2.93 -34.59 -20.28
CA ALA A 438 1.66 -35.24 -20.65
C ALA A 438 1.42 -35.28 -22.16
N ASN A 439 0.72 -36.33 -22.63
CA ASN A 439 0.39 -36.53 -24.04
C ASN A 439 1.61 -36.54 -24.98
N ILE A 440 2.70 -37.21 -24.57
CA ILE A 440 3.87 -37.39 -25.40
C ILE A 440 3.44 -38.13 -26.70
N PRO A 441 3.76 -37.60 -27.91
CA PRO A 441 3.35 -38.23 -29.16
C PRO A 441 3.92 -39.64 -29.33
N ASN A 442 3.17 -40.57 -29.97
CA ASN A 442 3.58 -41.96 -30.25
C ASN A 442 4.00 -42.17 -31.70
N ILE A 443 4.54 -41.18 -32.35
CA ILE A 443 4.88 -41.22 -33.77
C ILE A 443 6.36 -41.53 -34.08
N GLY A 444 7.10 -41.91 -33.03
CA GLY A 444 8.57 -42.05 -33.11
C GLY A 444 9.28 -40.71 -33.23
N GLY A 445 10.57 -40.65 -32.94
CA GLY A 445 11.36 -39.44 -33.04
C GLY A 445 11.38 -38.62 -31.78
N GLY A 446 11.59 -37.34 -31.88
CA GLY A 446 11.79 -36.40 -30.78
C GLY A 446 13.14 -35.68 -30.89
N PRO A 447 13.58 -34.92 -29.85
CA PRO A 447 12.90 -34.81 -28.56
C PRO A 447 11.58 -34.04 -28.61
N TYR A 448 10.56 -34.55 -27.96
CA TYR A 448 9.33 -33.84 -27.66
C TYR A 448 9.56 -33.05 -26.38
N TRP A 449 9.59 -31.73 -26.50
CA TRP A 449 9.95 -30.85 -25.40
C TRP A 449 8.76 -30.45 -24.55
N TYR A 450 8.98 -30.50 -23.26
CA TYR A 450 8.11 -29.99 -22.19
C TYR A 450 8.91 -28.91 -21.44
N ASP A 451 8.80 -27.69 -21.90
CA ASP A 451 9.50 -26.57 -21.33
C ASP A 451 8.64 -25.97 -20.21
N LEU A 452 9.29 -25.57 -19.12
CA LEU A 452 8.63 -24.78 -18.11
C LEU A 452 8.24 -23.43 -18.72
N SER A 453 6.99 -23.01 -18.49
CA SER A 453 6.52 -21.69 -18.87
C SER A 453 7.28 -20.62 -18.07
N ALA A 454 7.28 -19.37 -18.54
CA ALA A 454 7.89 -18.26 -17.83
C ALA A 454 7.32 -18.09 -16.43
N SER A 455 6.03 -18.41 -16.23
CA SER A 455 5.40 -18.41 -14.92
C SER A 455 5.92 -19.53 -14.01
N GLU A 456 6.17 -20.72 -14.54
CA GLU A 456 6.70 -21.85 -13.77
C GLU A 456 8.20 -21.67 -13.45
N LEU A 457 8.97 -21.05 -14.36
CA LEU A 457 10.35 -20.63 -14.09
C LEU A 457 10.43 -19.55 -13.02
N GLY A 458 9.36 -18.79 -12.85
CA GLY A 458 9.30 -17.67 -11.92
C GLY A 458 9.09 -18.04 -10.46
N THR A 459 8.72 -19.29 -10.07
CA THR A 459 8.43 -19.61 -8.67
C THR A 459 9.65 -20.02 -7.84
N ASP A 460 9.97 -21.25 -7.92
CA ASP A 460 11.17 -21.82 -7.32
C ASP A 460 11.86 -22.60 -8.44
N ILE A 461 12.86 -22.01 -9.07
CA ILE A 461 13.66 -22.73 -10.04
C ILE A 461 14.08 -24.05 -9.40
N VAL A 462 13.48 -25.13 -9.86
CA VAL A 462 13.78 -26.44 -9.33
C VAL A 462 15.23 -26.77 -9.65
N LYS A 463 16.03 -26.94 -8.60
CA LYS A 463 17.44 -27.27 -8.72
C LYS A 463 17.67 -28.70 -8.26
N GLY A 464 18.64 -29.34 -8.86
CA GLY A 464 19.11 -30.66 -8.43
C GLY A 464 20.15 -31.23 -9.36
N ARG A 465 20.89 -32.21 -8.85
CA ARG A 465 21.87 -33.00 -9.59
C ARG A 465 21.27 -34.31 -10.12
N TYR A 466 20.32 -34.87 -9.37
CA TYR A 466 19.73 -36.17 -9.69
C TYR A 466 18.33 -35.95 -10.25
N LEU A 467 18.08 -36.54 -11.45
CA LEU A 467 16.82 -36.47 -12.16
C LEU A 467 16.12 -37.81 -12.05
N LYS A 468 14.90 -37.80 -11.52
CA LYS A 468 14.04 -39.00 -11.42
C LYS A 468 12.91 -38.93 -12.42
N ILE A 469 12.72 -40.01 -13.20
CA ILE A 469 11.66 -40.18 -14.17
C ILE A 469 10.70 -41.26 -13.66
N ARG A 470 9.41 -40.90 -13.58
CA ARG A 470 8.33 -41.82 -13.23
C ARG A 470 7.32 -41.86 -14.36
N PRO A 471 7.31 -42.93 -15.21
CA PRO A 471 6.25 -43.14 -16.19
C PRO A 471 4.89 -43.28 -15.51
N THR A 472 3.88 -42.55 -15.98
CA THR A 472 2.52 -42.58 -15.43
C THR A 472 1.46 -43.04 -16.42
N GLY A 473 1.78 -43.06 -17.72
CA GLY A 473 0.87 -43.48 -18.76
C GLY A 473 1.58 -44.03 -20.01
N SER A 474 0.95 -44.92 -20.73
CA SER A 474 1.34 -45.36 -22.08
C SER A 474 0.17 -45.23 -23.04
N HIS A 475 0.44 -45.22 -24.35
CA HIS A 475 -0.60 -45.11 -25.36
C HIS A 475 -1.52 -46.36 -25.41
N ARG A 476 -1.06 -47.49 -24.92
CA ARG A 476 -1.86 -48.71 -24.82
C ARG A 476 -2.85 -48.73 -23.65
N ASN A 477 -2.77 -47.78 -22.77
CA ASN A 477 -3.51 -47.75 -21.50
C ASN A 477 -3.31 -48.98 -20.61
N ASP A 478 -2.17 -49.65 -20.74
CA ASP A 478 -1.78 -50.78 -19.90
C ASP A 478 -0.71 -50.31 -18.92
N PRO A 479 -0.98 -50.32 -17.60
CA PRO A 479 -0.04 -49.80 -16.61
C PRO A 479 1.27 -50.62 -16.54
N LYS A 480 1.33 -51.75 -17.24
CA LYS A 480 2.50 -52.64 -17.25
C LYS A 480 3.34 -52.53 -18.52
N LEU A 481 2.95 -51.67 -19.46
CA LEU A 481 3.65 -51.50 -20.72
C LEU A 481 4.01 -50.04 -20.94
N CYS A 482 5.28 -49.77 -20.98
CA CYS A 482 5.80 -48.45 -21.30
C CYS A 482 7.18 -48.58 -21.92
N SER A 483 7.44 -47.82 -22.95
CA SER A 483 8.78 -47.69 -23.55
C SER A 483 9.06 -46.24 -23.95
N PHE A 484 10.32 -45.88 -23.96
CA PHE A 484 10.84 -44.66 -24.59
C PHE A 484 12.32 -44.81 -24.84
N SER A 485 12.88 -44.03 -25.73
CA SER A 485 14.21 -44.26 -26.24
C SER A 485 15.26 -43.32 -25.69
N GLU A 486 14.92 -42.08 -25.45
CA GLU A 486 15.93 -41.09 -25.13
C GLU A 486 15.36 -40.00 -24.23
N VAL A 487 16.19 -39.40 -23.40
CA VAL A 487 15.84 -38.26 -22.56
C VAL A 487 16.81 -37.14 -22.77
N TYR A 488 16.27 -35.91 -22.68
CA TYR A 488 16.99 -34.67 -22.80
C TYR A 488 16.53 -33.73 -21.69
N ALA A 489 17.40 -32.84 -21.26
CA ALA A 489 17.02 -31.79 -20.28
C ALA A 489 17.53 -30.42 -20.73
N LYS A 490 16.82 -29.39 -20.35
CA LYS A 490 17.23 -28.03 -20.49
C LYS A 490 17.51 -27.42 -19.12
N GLU A 491 18.51 -26.56 -19.09
CA GLU A 491 18.88 -25.81 -17.90
C GLU A 491 18.90 -24.32 -18.16
N ILE A 492 18.64 -23.53 -17.11
CA ILE A 492 18.88 -22.10 -17.12
C ILE A 492 20.37 -21.88 -16.85
N VAL A 493 21.06 -21.25 -17.78
CA VAL A 493 22.50 -20.96 -17.68
C VAL A 493 22.78 -19.52 -17.25
N ALA A 494 21.84 -18.60 -17.49
CA ALA A 494 21.95 -17.21 -17.05
C ALA A 494 20.57 -16.60 -16.80
N ILE A 495 20.49 -15.61 -15.94
CA ILE A 495 19.35 -14.74 -15.72
C ILE A 495 19.81 -13.31 -15.94
N ASP A 496 19.10 -12.55 -16.79
CA ASP A 496 19.43 -11.18 -17.19
C ASP A 496 20.90 -11.00 -17.68
N GLY A 497 21.41 -12.03 -18.36
CA GLY A 497 22.79 -12.06 -18.85
C GLY A 497 23.83 -12.44 -17.79
N VAL A 498 23.43 -12.60 -16.53
CA VAL A 498 24.32 -13.04 -15.44
C VAL A 498 24.30 -14.55 -15.36
N ALA A 499 25.48 -15.18 -15.60
CA ALA A 499 25.61 -16.64 -15.53
C ALA A 499 25.30 -17.19 -14.13
N LEU A 500 24.50 -18.24 -14.07
CA LEU A 500 24.32 -19.02 -12.84
C LEU A 500 25.59 -19.82 -12.58
N LYS A 501 26.05 -19.78 -11.32
CA LYS A 501 27.26 -20.52 -10.86
C LYS A 501 26.91 -21.95 -10.55
#